data_2cd044526f7c27484f0e670918b20b58
#
_entry.id   2cd044526f7c27484f0e670918b20b58
#
_cell.length_a   1.000
_cell.length_b   1.000
_cell.length_c   1.000
_cell.angle_alpha   90.00
_cell.angle_beta   90.00
_cell.angle_gamma   90.00
#
_symmetry.space_group_name_H-M   'P 1'
#
loop_
_entity.id
_entity.type
_entity.pdbx_description
1 polymer ?
#
loop_
_entity_poly.entity_id
_entity_poly.type
_entity_poly.pdbx_seq_one_letter_code
_entity_poly.pdbx_strand_id
1 'polypeptide(L)'
;LPTNAPDGARKDHRVFGNLSDRITASFNQLRGKGRLTEADIDGTVSEIRRALLEADVALPVVRAFTAAVREKAKAAVRSQALNPAQQVVQIVNDELIEVLGGQSREINWADRGPTIIMLAGLQGAGKTTLAGKLGRWLRDQGKRVLLIASDLQRPNAVTQLSVVAERAGVHVWAPEP
;
A
#
# COMPACT_ATOMS: atom_id res chain seq x y z
N LEU A 1 2.97 -42.13 5.63
CA LEU A 1 2.07 -41.60 4.60
C LEU A 1 1.74 -40.15 4.96
N PRO A 2 2.13 -39.14 4.18
CA PRO A 2 1.73 -37.78 4.43
C PRO A 2 0.33 -37.55 3.79
N THR A 3 -0.65 -37.19 4.61
CA THR A 3 -1.97 -36.74 4.19
C THR A 3 -1.87 -35.35 3.58
N ASN A 4 -2.12 -35.31 2.29
CA ASN A 4 -2.29 -34.13 1.48
C ASN A 4 -3.56 -33.35 1.98
N ALA A 5 -3.37 -32.23 2.65
CA ALA A 5 -4.47 -31.28 2.91
C ALA A 5 -4.73 -30.47 1.64
N PRO A 6 -5.99 -30.29 1.21
CA PRO A 6 -6.29 -29.53 0.01
C PRO A 6 -5.92 -28.06 0.22
N ASP A 7 -5.21 -27.53 -0.76
CA ASP A 7 -4.89 -26.12 -0.95
C ASP A 7 -6.18 -25.30 -1.08
N GLY A 8 -6.74 -24.93 0.07
CA GLY A 8 -7.90 -24.04 0.15
C GLY A 8 -7.49 -22.65 -0.29
N ALA A 9 -7.87 -22.27 -1.49
CA ALA A 9 -7.70 -20.96 -2.08
C ALA A 9 -7.81 -19.85 -1.03
N ARG A 10 -6.69 -19.30 -0.62
CA ARG A 10 -6.62 -18.01 0.07
C ARG A 10 -7.21 -17.01 -0.89
N LYS A 11 -8.49 -16.64 -0.71
CA LYS A 11 -9.04 -15.44 -1.32
C LYS A 11 -8.18 -14.29 -0.82
N ASP A 12 -7.25 -13.88 -1.66
CA ASP A 12 -6.39 -12.72 -1.47
C ASP A 12 -7.31 -11.49 -1.42
N HIS A 13 -7.74 -11.12 -0.21
CA HIS A 13 -8.44 -9.87 0.05
C HIS A 13 -7.42 -8.72 -0.04
N ARG A 14 -6.83 -8.54 -1.22
CA ARG A 14 -6.06 -7.34 -1.51
C ARG A 14 -7.06 -6.22 -1.70
N VAL A 15 -7.10 -5.30 -0.77
CA VAL A 15 -7.99 -4.12 -0.81
C VAL A 15 -7.84 -3.36 -2.14
N PHE A 16 -6.67 -3.42 -2.77
CA PHE A 16 -6.35 -2.81 -4.07
C PHE A 16 -6.09 -3.82 -5.19
N GLY A 17 -6.53 -5.08 -5.06
CA GLY A 17 -6.30 -6.11 -6.08
C GLY A 17 -6.77 -5.66 -7.45
N ASN A 18 -8.00 -5.18 -7.55
CA ASN A 18 -8.58 -4.70 -8.80
C ASN A 18 -7.79 -3.53 -9.43
N LEU A 19 -7.33 -2.56 -8.63
CA LEU A 19 -6.53 -1.43 -9.11
C LEU A 19 -5.18 -1.90 -9.64
N SER A 20 -4.47 -2.72 -8.87
CA SER A 20 -3.17 -3.28 -9.25
C SER A 20 -3.27 -4.12 -10.53
N ASP A 21 -4.27 -4.99 -10.61
CA ASP A 21 -4.49 -5.88 -11.76
C ASP A 21 -4.79 -5.08 -13.03
N ARG A 22 -5.60 -4.02 -12.93
CA ARG A 22 -5.93 -3.15 -14.08
C ARG A 22 -4.75 -2.32 -14.57
N ILE A 23 -3.98 -1.75 -13.65
CA ILE A 23 -2.76 -1.02 -14.01
C ILE A 23 -1.75 -1.98 -14.66
N THR A 24 -1.58 -3.18 -14.11
CA THR A 24 -0.71 -4.21 -14.67
C THR A 24 -1.16 -4.65 -16.05
N ALA A 25 -2.48 -4.85 -16.26
CA ALA A 25 -3.04 -5.19 -17.58
C ALA A 25 -2.74 -4.10 -18.62
N SER A 26 -2.90 -2.82 -18.25
CA SER A 26 -2.57 -1.69 -19.13
C SER A 26 -1.08 -1.69 -19.53
N PHE A 27 -0.19 -2.02 -18.60
CA PHE A 27 1.24 -2.13 -18.89
C PHE A 27 1.59 -3.33 -19.78
N ASN A 28 0.92 -4.46 -19.60
CA ASN A 28 1.13 -5.64 -20.45
C ASN A 28 0.75 -5.37 -21.92
N GLN A 29 -0.28 -4.55 -22.16
CA GLN A 29 -0.63 -4.12 -23.51
C GLN A 29 0.47 -3.26 -24.16
N LEU A 30 1.19 -2.45 -23.39
CA LEU A 30 2.32 -1.65 -23.90
C LEU A 30 3.55 -2.52 -24.19
N ARG A 31 3.85 -3.51 -23.35
CA ARG A 31 5.03 -4.38 -23.50
C ARG A 31 5.03 -5.18 -24.80
N GLY A 32 3.86 -5.52 -25.34
CA GLY A 32 3.73 -6.23 -26.61
C GLY A 32 4.01 -5.36 -27.84
N LYS A 33 4.17 -4.03 -27.69
CA LYS A 33 4.39 -3.09 -28.79
C LYS A 33 5.87 -2.73 -28.89
N GLY A 34 6.50 -3.04 -30.00
CA GLY A 34 7.90 -2.72 -30.25
C GLY A 34 8.16 -1.20 -30.34
N ARG A 35 7.15 -0.43 -30.73
CA ARG A 35 7.18 1.04 -30.79
C ARG A 35 5.88 1.58 -30.22
N LEU A 36 5.99 2.56 -29.33
CA LEU A 36 4.82 3.25 -28.76
C LEU A 36 4.53 4.55 -29.54
N THR A 37 3.24 4.84 -29.66
CA THR A 37 2.72 6.11 -30.21
C THR A 37 2.13 6.96 -29.10
N GLU A 38 1.91 8.26 -29.35
CA GLU A 38 1.20 9.12 -28.40
C GLU A 38 -0.23 8.62 -28.13
N ALA A 39 -0.89 8.02 -29.11
CA ALA A 39 -2.22 7.43 -28.94
C ALA A 39 -2.20 6.24 -27.97
N ASP A 40 -1.14 5.42 -27.96
CA ASP A 40 -0.97 4.33 -27.01
C ASP A 40 -0.83 4.88 -25.58
N ILE A 41 -0.10 5.97 -25.40
CA ILE A 41 0.01 6.66 -24.12
C ILE A 41 -1.34 7.20 -23.65
N ASP A 42 -2.08 7.89 -24.53
CA ASP A 42 -3.40 8.43 -24.19
C ASP A 42 -4.39 7.32 -23.81
N GLY A 43 -4.37 6.18 -24.49
CA GLY A 43 -5.17 5.00 -24.14
C GLY A 43 -4.82 4.46 -22.75
N THR A 44 -3.53 4.24 -22.50
CA THR A 44 -3.04 3.73 -21.20
C THR A 44 -3.39 4.69 -20.06
N VAL A 45 -3.16 5.99 -20.22
CA VAL A 45 -3.49 6.99 -19.20
C VAL A 45 -5.00 7.04 -18.93
N SER A 46 -5.84 6.82 -19.97
CA SER A 46 -7.30 6.76 -19.79
C SER A 46 -7.73 5.55 -18.98
N GLU A 47 -7.11 4.39 -19.20
CA GLU A 47 -7.39 3.18 -18.40
C GLU A 47 -6.93 3.35 -16.95
N ILE A 48 -5.74 3.88 -16.72
CA ILE A 48 -5.24 4.18 -15.38
C ILE A 48 -6.16 5.19 -14.67
N ARG A 49 -6.60 6.24 -15.37
CA ARG A 49 -7.55 7.21 -14.83
C ARG A 49 -8.86 6.54 -14.38
N ARG A 50 -9.40 5.65 -15.19
CA ARG A 50 -10.63 4.91 -14.87
C ARG A 50 -10.41 4.04 -13.64
N ALA A 51 -9.30 3.29 -13.58
CA ALA A 51 -8.97 2.43 -12.45
C ALA A 51 -8.82 3.21 -11.14
N LEU A 52 -8.19 4.39 -11.15
CA LEU A 52 -8.05 5.25 -9.98
C LEU A 52 -9.40 5.81 -9.49
N LEU A 53 -10.28 6.23 -10.41
CA LEU A 53 -11.63 6.71 -10.06
C LEU A 53 -12.50 5.59 -9.46
N GLU A 54 -12.43 4.38 -10.01
CA GLU A 54 -13.14 3.22 -9.47
C GLU A 54 -12.58 2.76 -8.10
N ALA A 55 -11.33 3.12 -7.78
CA ALA A 55 -10.72 2.93 -6.47
C ALA A 55 -10.97 4.11 -5.51
N ASP A 56 -11.95 4.97 -5.79
CA ASP A 56 -12.35 6.14 -4.98
C ASP A 56 -11.24 7.18 -4.76
N VAL A 57 -10.26 7.25 -5.64
CA VAL A 57 -9.24 8.31 -5.59
C VAL A 57 -9.86 9.65 -5.94
N ALA A 58 -9.59 10.68 -5.15
CA ALA A 58 -10.15 12.00 -5.33
C ALA A 58 -9.84 12.59 -6.72
N LEU A 59 -10.86 13.14 -7.39
CA LEU A 59 -10.77 13.63 -8.76
C LEU A 59 -9.63 14.65 -9.01
N PRO A 60 -9.34 15.61 -8.12
CA PRO A 60 -8.20 16.51 -8.30
C PRO A 60 -6.86 15.78 -8.36
N VAL A 61 -6.66 14.76 -7.51
CA VAL A 61 -5.46 13.92 -7.47
C VAL A 61 -5.34 13.13 -8.77
N VAL A 62 -6.43 12.50 -9.23
CA VAL A 62 -6.44 11.75 -10.49
C VAL A 62 -6.09 12.65 -11.68
N ARG A 63 -6.63 13.87 -11.71
CA ARG A 63 -6.34 14.84 -12.79
C ARG A 63 -4.87 15.25 -12.80
N ALA A 64 -4.30 15.63 -11.66
CA ALA A 64 -2.91 16.03 -11.55
C ALA A 64 -1.97 14.89 -11.96
N PHE A 65 -2.19 13.70 -11.39
CA PHE A 65 -1.42 12.50 -11.69
C PHE A 65 -1.45 12.14 -13.17
N THR A 66 -2.64 12.05 -13.77
CA THR A 66 -2.77 11.66 -15.21
C THR A 66 -2.20 12.70 -16.15
N ALA A 67 -2.25 13.98 -15.80
CA ALA A 67 -1.61 15.04 -16.59
C ALA A 67 -0.08 14.89 -16.56
N ALA A 68 0.52 14.70 -15.39
CA ALA A 68 1.96 14.54 -15.23
C ALA A 68 2.47 13.27 -15.95
N VAL A 69 1.79 12.13 -15.78
CA VAL A 69 2.12 10.89 -16.48
C VAL A 69 2.05 11.07 -17.99
N ARG A 70 0.98 11.69 -18.50
CA ARG A 70 0.80 11.93 -19.95
C ARG A 70 1.93 12.76 -20.52
N GLU A 71 2.27 13.86 -19.87
CA GLU A 71 3.34 14.77 -20.33
C GLU A 71 4.68 14.05 -20.40
N LYS A 72 5.08 13.42 -19.31
CA LYS A 72 6.37 12.71 -19.19
C LYS A 72 6.45 11.51 -20.15
N ALA A 73 5.38 10.71 -20.26
CA ALA A 73 5.35 9.56 -21.14
C ALA A 73 5.40 9.94 -22.63
N LYS A 74 4.71 11.01 -23.04
CA LYS A 74 4.81 11.52 -24.42
C LYS A 74 6.21 12.05 -24.73
N ALA A 75 6.86 12.74 -23.80
CA ALA A 75 8.24 13.18 -23.96
C ALA A 75 9.20 11.98 -24.12
N ALA A 76 9.03 10.92 -23.32
CA ALA A 76 9.82 9.70 -23.42
C ALA A 76 9.64 8.99 -24.79
N VAL A 77 8.43 8.95 -25.34
CA VAL A 77 8.15 8.37 -26.65
C VAL A 77 8.82 9.19 -27.77
N ARG A 78 8.79 10.53 -27.68
CA ARG A 78 9.43 11.41 -28.66
C ARG A 78 10.96 11.31 -28.66
N SER A 79 11.57 11.04 -27.50
CA SER A 79 13.03 10.89 -27.39
C SER A 79 13.59 9.61 -28.00
N GLN A 80 12.74 8.72 -28.53
CA GLN A 80 13.09 7.42 -29.12
C GLN A 80 13.96 6.56 -28.20
N ALA A 81 13.75 6.66 -26.91
CA ALA A 81 14.54 5.95 -25.92
C ALA A 81 14.40 4.43 -26.05
N LEU A 82 15.43 3.73 -25.66
CA LEU A 82 15.41 2.26 -25.57
C LEU A 82 14.35 1.80 -24.56
N ASN A 83 13.52 0.83 -24.93
CA ASN A 83 12.45 0.28 -24.10
C ASN A 83 11.37 1.30 -23.63
N PRO A 84 10.65 1.96 -24.53
CA PRO A 84 9.68 2.99 -24.17
C PRO A 84 8.58 2.49 -23.23
N ALA A 85 8.16 1.21 -23.34
CA ALA A 85 7.17 0.61 -22.44
C ALA A 85 7.67 0.57 -20.99
N GLN A 86 8.94 0.22 -20.77
CA GLN A 86 9.55 0.21 -19.45
C GLN A 86 9.65 1.61 -18.86
N GLN A 87 9.94 2.61 -19.68
CA GLN A 87 9.99 4.00 -19.23
C GLN A 87 8.61 4.51 -18.81
N VAL A 88 7.56 4.16 -19.53
CA VAL A 88 6.19 4.52 -19.12
C VAL A 88 5.84 3.89 -17.76
N VAL A 89 6.21 2.62 -17.54
CA VAL A 89 6.01 1.97 -16.23
C VAL A 89 6.77 2.71 -15.14
N GLN A 90 8.04 3.09 -15.39
CA GLN A 90 8.84 3.84 -14.42
C GLN A 90 8.22 5.22 -14.14
N ILE A 91 7.80 5.95 -15.15
CA ILE A 91 7.14 7.25 -14.99
C ILE A 91 5.88 7.13 -14.12
N VAL A 92 5.05 6.12 -14.37
CA VAL A 92 3.84 5.90 -13.56
C VAL A 92 4.20 5.57 -12.11
N ASN A 93 5.24 4.76 -11.89
CA ASN A 93 5.72 4.43 -10.56
C ASN A 93 6.23 5.67 -9.81
N ASP A 94 7.03 6.50 -10.48
CA ASP A 94 7.60 7.71 -9.88
C ASP A 94 6.50 8.73 -9.53
N GLU A 95 5.50 8.88 -10.40
CA GLU A 95 4.35 9.75 -10.12
C GLU A 95 3.47 9.21 -8.98
N LEU A 96 3.32 7.88 -8.84
CA LEU A 96 2.63 7.29 -7.70
C LEU A 96 3.39 7.54 -6.39
N ILE A 97 4.71 7.41 -6.40
CA ILE A 97 5.56 7.74 -5.24
C ILE A 97 5.38 9.20 -4.85
N GLU A 98 5.38 10.11 -5.82
CA GLU A 98 5.21 11.55 -5.58
C GLU A 98 3.84 11.87 -4.97
N VAL A 99 2.76 11.28 -5.50
CA VAL A 99 1.40 11.42 -4.95
C VAL A 99 1.30 10.90 -3.52
N LEU A 100 2.05 9.85 -3.17
CA LEU A 100 2.11 9.29 -1.82
C LEU A 100 3.01 10.08 -0.86
N GLY A 101 3.65 11.16 -1.32
CA GLY A 101 4.45 12.05 -0.51
C GLY A 101 5.96 12.00 -0.77
N GLY A 102 6.40 11.31 -1.82
CA GLY A 102 7.77 11.28 -2.33
C GLY A 102 8.75 10.49 -1.46
N GLN A 103 8.98 10.92 -0.24
CA GLN A 103 9.95 10.30 0.65
C GLN A 103 9.31 9.55 1.82
N SER A 104 9.92 8.46 2.23
CA SER A 104 9.56 7.78 3.47
C SER A 104 9.81 8.71 4.67
N ARG A 105 8.81 8.83 5.53
CA ARG A 105 8.94 9.58 6.79
C ARG A 105 9.31 8.61 7.91
N GLU A 106 10.31 8.99 8.67
CA GLU A 106 10.66 8.27 9.89
C GLU A 106 9.68 8.57 11.03
N ILE A 107 9.69 7.71 12.04
CA ILE A 107 8.93 7.94 13.27
C ILE A 107 9.60 9.07 14.03
N ASN A 108 8.83 10.12 14.35
CA ASN A 108 9.29 11.19 15.23
C ASN A 108 9.33 10.65 16.67
N TRP A 109 10.53 10.46 17.19
CA TRP A 109 10.73 9.99 18.54
C TRP A 109 10.60 11.15 19.53
N ALA A 110 9.97 10.89 20.68
CA ALA A 110 9.93 11.85 21.76
C ALA A 110 11.33 12.03 22.38
N ASP A 111 11.73 13.28 22.62
CA ASP A 111 13.01 13.59 23.26
C ASP A 111 13.07 13.11 24.73
N ARG A 112 11.93 13.07 25.38
CA ARG A 112 11.78 12.60 26.76
C ARG A 112 10.51 11.77 26.92
N GLY A 113 10.58 10.74 27.76
CA GLY A 113 9.46 9.85 28.01
C GLY A 113 9.17 8.86 26.86
N PRO A 114 8.00 8.20 26.89
CA PRO A 114 7.63 7.27 25.84
C PRO A 114 7.14 7.98 24.58
N THR A 115 7.49 7.47 23.41
CA THR A 115 6.84 7.84 22.16
C THR A 115 5.49 7.14 22.07
N ILE A 116 4.42 7.89 21.96
CA ILE A 116 3.05 7.36 21.85
C ILE A 116 2.63 7.37 20.38
N ILE A 117 2.30 6.20 19.85
CA ILE A 117 1.81 6.02 18.48
C ILE A 117 0.34 5.57 18.53
N MET A 118 -0.58 6.40 18.06
CA MET A 118 -1.98 6.06 17.96
C MET A 118 -2.33 5.55 16.56
N LEU A 119 -2.87 4.33 16.48
CA LEU A 119 -3.35 3.75 15.24
C LEU A 119 -4.84 4.05 15.06
N ALA A 120 -5.17 4.93 14.14
CA ALA A 120 -6.53 5.31 13.80
C ALA A 120 -6.97 4.71 12.46
N GLY A 121 -8.26 4.47 12.29
CA GLY A 121 -8.83 3.94 11.04
C GLY A 121 -10.19 3.25 11.27
N LEU A 122 -10.88 2.96 10.17
CA LEU A 122 -12.16 2.26 10.18
C LEU A 122 -12.04 0.81 10.65
N GLN A 123 -13.17 0.20 10.96
CA GLN A 123 -13.20 -1.25 11.26
C GLN A 123 -12.68 -2.04 10.04
N GLY A 124 -11.88 -3.07 10.31
CA GLY A 124 -11.28 -3.87 9.23
C GLY A 124 -10.03 -3.26 8.57
N ALA A 125 -9.65 -2.02 8.88
CA ALA A 125 -8.46 -1.35 8.31
C ALA A 125 -7.11 -1.97 8.74
N GLY A 126 -7.11 -3.03 9.53
CA GLY A 126 -5.89 -3.74 9.91
C GLY A 126 -5.11 -3.15 11.08
N LYS A 127 -5.70 -2.23 11.87
CA LYS A 127 -5.02 -1.58 13.01
C LYS A 127 -4.36 -2.56 13.97
N THR A 128 -5.09 -3.58 14.42
CA THR A 128 -4.57 -4.59 15.36
C THR A 128 -3.42 -5.39 14.75
N THR A 129 -3.54 -5.76 13.48
CA THR A 129 -2.47 -6.44 12.75
C THR A 129 -1.24 -5.56 12.59
N LEU A 130 -1.44 -4.27 12.28
CA LEU A 130 -0.37 -3.29 12.18
C LEU A 130 0.32 -3.08 13.53
N ALA A 131 -0.44 -3.00 14.63
CA ALA A 131 0.12 -2.88 15.98
C ALA A 131 1.12 -4.01 16.29
N GLY A 132 0.77 -5.26 15.99
CA GLY A 132 1.67 -6.39 16.19
C GLY A 132 2.90 -6.35 15.28
N LYS A 133 2.71 -6.05 13.99
CA LYS A 133 3.84 -5.95 13.04
C LYS A 133 4.79 -4.83 13.41
N LEU A 134 4.26 -3.64 13.72
CA LEU A 134 5.04 -2.49 14.14
C LEU A 134 5.74 -2.77 15.48
N GLY A 135 5.03 -3.37 16.44
CA GLY A 135 5.59 -3.76 17.73
C GLY A 135 6.78 -4.70 17.58
N ARG A 136 6.66 -5.74 16.76
CA ARG A 136 7.75 -6.65 16.44
C ARG A 136 8.93 -5.94 15.79
N TRP A 137 8.66 -5.13 14.78
CA TRP A 137 9.69 -4.38 14.05
C TRP A 137 10.47 -3.43 14.98
N LEU A 138 9.79 -2.74 15.88
CA LEU A 138 10.41 -1.87 16.88
C LEU A 138 11.21 -2.63 17.92
N ARG A 139 10.67 -3.76 18.41
CA ARG A 139 11.39 -4.66 19.33
C ARG A 139 12.68 -5.17 18.72
N ASP A 140 12.64 -5.60 17.45
CA ASP A 140 13.79 -6.13 16.72
C ASP A 140 14.88 -5.05 16.53
N GLN A 141 14.52 -3.74 16.65
CA GLN A 141 15.44 -2.60 16.73
C GLN A 141 15.87 -2.23 18.17
N GLY A 142 15.59 -3.10 19.14
CA GLY A 142 15.98 -2.88 20.53
C GLY A 142 15.09 -1.90 21.31
N LYS A 143 13.92 -1.50 20.77
CA LYS A 143 12.98 -0.63 21.48
C LYS A 143 12.12 -1.44 22.46
N ARG A 144 11.82 -0.87 23.61
CA ARG A 144 10.83 -1.44 24.55
C ARG A 144 9.43 -1.03 24.09
N VAL A 145 8.61 -1.99 23.72
CA VAL A 145 7.29 -1.75 23.15
C VAL A 145 6.21 -2.24 24.13
N LEU A 146 5.18 -1.40 24.31
CA LEU A 146 3.95 -1.72 25.01
C LEU A 146 2.77 -1.46 24.10
N LEU A 147 1.96 -2.46 23.85
CA LEU A 147 0.67 -2.30 23.17
C LEU A 147 -0.40 -1.97 24.21
N ILE A 148 -1.26 -1.01 23.90
CA ILE A 148 -2.35 -0.60 24.79
C ILE A 148 -3.68 -0.91 24.12
N ALA A 149 -4.54 -1.70 24.80
CA ALA A 149 -5.88 -1.98 24.35
C ALA A 149 -6.78 -0.78 24.64
N SER A 150 -7.11 0.00 23.62
CA SER A 150 -8.00 1.17 23.70
C SER A 150 -9.40 0.90 23.15
N ASP A 151 -9.62 -0.23 22.48
CA ASP A 151 -10.92 -0.66 21.97
C ASP A 151 -11.62 -1.54 23.03
N LEU A 152 -12.36 -0.90 23.93
CA LEU A 152 -13.03 -1.57 25.03
C LEU A 152 -14.50 -1.90 24.73
N GLN A 153 -15.02 -1.43 23.59
CA GLN A 153 -16.43 -1.61 23.25
C GLN A 153 -16.69 -2.89 22.46
N ARG A 154 -15.70 -3.38 21.70
CA ARG A 154 -15.87 -4.59 20.92
C ARG A 154 -15.56 -5.84 21.74
N PRO A 155 -16.46 -6.83 21.73
CA PRO A 155 -16.17 -8.14 22.31
C PRO A 155 -14.85 -8.70 21.73
N ASN A 156 -14.03 -9.28 22.56
CA ASN A 156 -12.76 -9.92 22.18
C ASN A 156 -11.65 -8.99 21.61
N ALA A 157 -11.83 -7.66 21.54
CA ALA A 157 -10.80 -6.77 21.02
C ALA A 157 -9.51 -6.82 21.84
N VAL A 158 -9.66 -6.85 23.18
CA VAL A 158 -8.56 -7.00 24.12
C VAL A 158 -7.85 -8.34 23.92
N THR A 159 -8.61 -9.43 23.84
CA THR A 159 -8.07 -10.79 23.62
C THR A 159 -7.32 -10.88 22.28
N GLN A 160 -7.87 -10.29 21.22
CA GLN A 160 -7.19 -10.24 19.92
C GLN A 160 -5.86 -9.50 20.00
N LEU A 161 -5.80 -8.36 20.68
CA LEU A 161 -4.57 -7.61 20.83
C LEU A 161 -3.55 -8.39 21.68
N SER A 162 -3.99 -9.09 22.73
CA SER A 162 -3.12 -9.93 23.58
C SER A 162 -2.47 -11.06 22.77
N VAL A 163 -3.23 -11.78 21.96
CA VAL A 163 -2.70 -12.82 21.06
C VAL A 163 -1.70 -12.23 20.04
N VAL A 164 -1.99 -11.05 19.51
CA VAL A 164 -1.09 -10.38 18.55
C VAL A 164 0.19 -9.93 19.25
N ALA A 165 0.11 -9.40 20.48
CA ALA A 165 1.27 -9.00 21.27
C ALA A 165 2.16 -10.18 21.61
N GLU A 166 1.59 -11.31 22.04
CA GLU A 166 2.31 -12.55 22.31
C GLU A 166 3.09 -13.03 21.09
N ARG A 167 2.43 -13.11 19.92
CA ARG A 167 3.08 -13.49 18.65
C ARG A 167 4.17 -12.53 18.23
N ALA A 168 4.02 -11.24 18.55
CA ALA A 168 5.02 -10.22 18.28
C ALA A 168 6.15 -10.23 19.32
N GLY A 169 6.00 -10.90 20.46
CA GLY A 169 6.95 -10.91 21.58
C GLY A 169 7.06 -9.54 22.24
N VAL A 170 5.94 -8.82 22.38
CA VAL A 170 5.87 -7.51 23.03
C VAL A 170 4.84 -7.52 24.15
N HIS A 171 4.98 -6.59 25.08
CA HIS A 171 4.03 -6.50 26.19
C HIS A 171 2.70 -5.86 25.73
N VAL A 172 1.62 -6.26 26.38
CA VAL A 172 0.31 -5.64 26.23
C VAL A 172 -0.20 -5.18 27.60
N TRP A 173 -0.82 -4.02 27.62
CA TRP A 173 -1.61 -3.56 28.74
C TRP A 173 -3.07 -3.43 28.30
N ALA A 174 -3.94 -3.98 29.12
CA ALA A 174 -5.38 -3.85 28.95
C ALA A 174 -5.98 -3.49 30.31
N PRO A 175 -6.97 -2.59 30.38
CA PRO A 175 -7.71 -2.38 31.62
C PRO A 175 -8.42 -3.67 32.00
N GLU A 176 -8.54 -3.92 33.28
CA GLU A 176 -9.40 -4.97 33.77
C GLU A 176 -10.87 -4.64 33.44
N PRO A 177 -11.69 -5.64 33.12
CA PRO A 177 -13.08 -5.45 32.75
C PRO A 177 -13.93 -4.91 33.93
#